data_b67e25a7c9ed78cc067af29a0930d3cc
#
_entry.id   b67e25a7c9ed78cc067af29a0930d3cc
#
_cell.length_a   1.000
_cell.length_b   1.000
_cell.length_c   1.000
_cell.angle_alpha   90.00
_cell.angle_beta   90.00
_cell.angle_gamma   90.00
#
_symmetry.space_group_name_H-M   'P 1'
#
loop_
_entity.id
_entity.type
_entity.pdbx_description
1 polymer ?
#
loop_
_entity_poly.entity_id
_entity_poly.type
_entity_poly.pdbx_seq_one_letter_code
_entity_poly.pdbx_strand_id
1 'polypeptide(L)'
;VFFEEKGYINAEQFRRFCSPTVLLARIPKFVYANNETFHADIEVSHFGAAPLESAKTVYTIKDKFGKVYAHGTVGTHHIPIGNLYSLGSVDMTLEGIDTPQKLNLEVRIEGCDAVNDWDFWVYPAQVELVQGTVYTTDTLDAKALAVLQDGGNVLITAAGKIQYGKEVKQYFTPVFWNTSWFKMRPPHTTGIFLNEYHPL
;
A
#
# COMPACT_ATOMS: atom_id res chain seq x y z
N VAL A 1 19.99 25.59 -4.63
CA VAL A 1 18.76 24.89 -5.01
C VAL A 1 18.83 24.64 -6.51
N PHE A 2 19.30 23.45 -6.89
CA PHE A 2 19.63 23.13 -8.28
C PHE A 2 18.66 22.12 -8.92
N PHE A 3 17.51 21.86 -8.28
CA PHE A 3 16.50 20.87 -8.74
C PHE A 3 17.07 19.47 -9.01
N GLU A 4 18.08 19.09 -8.25
CA GLU A 4 18.69 17.76 -8.33
C GLU A 4 17.77 16.70 -7.70
N GLU A 5 17.77 15.53 -8.29
CA GLU A 5 17.04 14.38 -7.74
C GLU A 5 17.63 13.95 -6.40
N LYS A 6 16.75 13.64 -5.44
CA LYS A 6 17.16 13.15 -4.13
C LYS A 6 17.35 11.63 -4.08
N GLY A 7 17.17 10.94 -5.22
CA GLY A 7 17.37 9.51 -5.36
C GLY A 7 16.23 8.60 -4.90
N TYR A 8 15.10 9.15 -4.41
CA TYR A 8 13.93 8.37 -3.99
C TYR A 8 12.74 8.46 -4.96
N ILE A 9 12.76 9.39 -5.91
CA ILE A 9 11.78 9.55 -6.98
C ILE A 9 12.46 10.18 -8.19
N ASN A 10 12.19 9.67 -9.38
CA ASN A 10 12.65 10.23 -10.64
C ASN A 10 11.57 11.09 -11.32
N ALA A 11 11.93 11.76 -12.41
CA ALA A 11 11.02 12.65 -13.13
C ALA A 11 9.80 11.92 -13.72
N GLU A 12 9.95 10.68 -14.19
CA GLU A 12 8.86 9.86 -14.72
C GLU A 12 7.85 9.51 -13.63
N GLN A 13 8.34 9.02 -12.49
CA GLN A 13 7.49 8.72 -11.33
C GLN A 13 6.76 9.97 -10.81
N PHE A 14 7.47 11.11 -10.79
CA PHE A 14 6.88 12.38 -10.36
C PHE A 14 5.74 12.84 -11.28
N ARG A 15 5.86 12.63 -12.59
CA ARG A 15 4.83 12.97 -13.58
C ARG A 15 3.55 12.16 -13.43
N ARG A 16 3.58 11.00 -12.81
CA ARG A 16 2.38 10.18 -12.59
C ARG A 16 1.31 10.90 -11.77
N PHE A 17 1.73 11.75 -10.83
CA PHE A 17 0.81 12.52 -9.97
C PHE A 17 0.98 14.05 -10.08
N CYS A 18 1.92 14.53 -10.88
CA CYS A 18 2.18 15.94 -11.09
C CYS A 18 2.37 16.23 -12.58
N SER A 19 1.27 16.23 -13.33
CA SER A 19 1.20 16.51 -14.77
C SER A 19 -0.14 17.17 -15.10
N PRO A 20 -0.31 17.72 -16.31
CA PRO A 20 -1.59 18.30 -16.73
C PRO A 20 -2.76 17.31 -16.74
N THR A 21 -2.49 16.01 -16.89
CA THR A 21 -3.50 14.95 -16.86
C THR A 21 -3.08 13.92 -15.83
N VAL A 22 -3.84 13.79 -14.75
CA VAL A 22 -3.55 12.88 -13.64
C VAL A 22 -4.71 11.92 -13.44
N LEU A 23 -4.41 10.64 -13.52
CA LEU A 23 -5.32 9.56 -13.15
C LEU A 23 -5.33 9.38 -11.63
N LEU A 24 -6.50 9.09 -11.08
CA LEU A 24 -6.75 8.88 -9.65
C LEU A 24 -7.51 7.58 -9.46
N ALA A 25 -7.26 6.88 -8.35
CA ALA A 25 -8.03 5.71 -7.95
C ALA A 25 -8.54 5.88 -6.52
N ARG A 26 -9.85 5.70 -6.33
CA ARG A 26 -10.49 5.63 -5.02
C ARG A 26 -10.50 4.19 -4.57
N ILE A 27 -9.50 3.81 -3.80
CA ILE A 27 -9.34 2.46 -3.27
C ILE A 27 -9.76 2.49 -1.80
N PRO A 28 -10.81 1.74 -1.40
CA PRO A 28 -11.34 1.81 -0.03
C PRO A 28 -10.34 1.38 1.05
N LYS A 29 -9.45 0.45 0.71
CA LYS A 29 -8.39 -0.07 1.58
C LYS A 29 -7.25 -0.63 0.75
N PHE A 30 -6.07 -0.77 1.35
CA PHE A 30 -4.89 -1.29 0.66
C PHE A 30 -4.51 -2.72 1.05
N VAL A 31 -5.18 -3.29 2.05
CA VAL A 31 -4.94 -4.66 2.51
C VAL A 31 -6.25 -5.45 2.43
N TYR A 32 -6.19 -6.59 1.75
CA TYR A 32 -7.33 -7.46 1.46
C TYR A 32 -7.04 -8.88 1.93
N ALA A 33 -8.11 -9.61 2.25
CA ALA A 33 -8.08 -11.06 2.30
C ALA A 33 -8.46 -11.65 0.93
N ASN A 34 -7.98 -12.86 0.62
CA ASN A 34 -8.20 -13.48 -0.69
C ASN A 34 -9.66 -13.95 -0.94
N ASN A 35 -10.52 -13.90 0.07
CA ASN A 35 -11.97 -14.12 -0.06
C ASN A 35 -12.77 -12.82 -0.30
N GLU A 36 -12.08 -11.71 -0.56
CA GLU A 36 -12.69 -10.42 -0.87
C GLU A 36 -12.57 -10.09 -2.36
N THR A 37 -13.20 -9.00 -2.76
CA THR A 37 -13.05 -8.40 -4.09
C THR A 37 -12.29 -7.08 -3.95
N PHE A 38 -11.25 -6.91 -4.75
CA PHE A 38 -10.62 -5.61 -4.94
C PHE A 38 -11.55 -4.71 -5.75
N HIS A 39 -11.69 -3.48 -5.32
CA HIS A 39 -12.47 -2.44 -6.01
C HIS A 39 -11.71 -1.13 -6.05
N ALA A 40 -11.78 -0.42 -7.19
CA ALA A 40 -11.25 0.93 -7.33
C ALA A 40 -12.12 1.73 -8.30
N ASP A 41 -12.64 2.88 -7.86
CA ASP A 41 -13.24 3.86 -8.76
C ASP A 41 -12.13 4.70 -9.41
N ILE A 42 -12.16 4.82 -10.72
CA ILE A 42 -11.14 5.51 -11.50
C ILE A 42 -11.67 6.88 -11.93
N GLU A 43 -10.89 7.90 -11.61
CA GLU A 43 -11.16 9.29 -11.95
C GLU A 43 -9.97 9.89 -12.71
N VAL A 44 -10.20 11.01 -13.37
CA VAL A 44 -9.14 11.81 -13.99
C VAL A 44 -9.34 13.29 -13.71
N SER A 45 -8.23 13.99 -13.44
CA SER A 45 -8.16 15.44 -13.47
C SER A 45 -7.37 15.85 -14.72
N HIS A 46 -7.99 16.63 -15.60
CA HIS A 46 -7.40 17.01 -16.88
C HIS A 46 -7.37 18.53 -17.04
N PHE A 47 -6.18 19.09 -17.09
CA PHE A 47 -5.90 20.51 -17.28
C PHE A 47 -4.93 20.73 -18.46
N GLY A 48 -5.04 19.87 -19.49
CA GLY A 48 -4.30 20.03 -20.74
C GLY A 48 -4.85 21.17 -21.61
N ALA A 49 -4.25 21.36 -22.77
CA ALA A 49 -4.59 22.45 -23.67
C ALA A 49 -5.96 22.32 -24.35
N ALA A 50 -6.49 21.11 -24.46
CA ALA A 50 -7.79 20.80 -25.07
C ALA A 50 -8.40 19.55 -24.44
N PRO A 51 -9.73 19.36 -24.48
CA PRO A 51 -10.36 18.12 -24.06
C PRO A 51 -9.76 16.89 -24.78
N LEU A 52 -9.81 15.73 -24.13
CA LEU A 52 -9.40 14.46 -24.74
C LEU A 52 -10.63 13.79 -25.38
N GLU A 53 -10.56 13.63 -26.70
CA GLU A 53 -11.63 12.98 -27.46
C GLU A 53 -11.41 11.47 -27.49
N SER A 54 -12.48 10.69 -27.23
CA SER A 54 -12.45 9.22 -27.31
C SER A 54 -11.29 8.58 -26.52
N ALA A 55 -10.97 9.15 -25.35
CA ALA A 55 -9.89 8.70 -24.50
C ALA A 55 -10.20 7.31 -23.94
N LYS A 56 -9.48 6.30 -24.41
CA LYS A 56 -9.62 4.93 -23.95
C LYS A 56 -8.72 4.71 -22.73
N THR A 57 -9.33 4.39 -21.60
CA THR A 57 -8.65 4.11 -20.35
C THR A 57 -8.56 2.61 -20.13
N VAL A 58 -7.35 2.11 -19.90
CA VAL A 58 -7.08 0.68 -19.68
C VAL A 58 -6.37 0.49 -18.35
N TYR A 59 -6.49 -0.73 -17.80
CA TYR A 59 -5.82 -1.08 -16.55
C TYR A 59 -5.11 -2.43 -16.64
N THR A 60 -4.13 -2.63 -15.78
CA THR A 60 -3.45 -3.89 -15.56
C THR A 60 -3.17 -4.06 -14.07
N ILE A 61 -3.46 -5.25 -13.52
CA ILE A 61 -3.07 -5.63 -12.17
C ILE A 61 -2.01 -6.73 -12.28
N LYS A 62 -0.84 -6.49 -11.70
CA LYS A 62 0.33 -7.39 -11.79
C LYS A 62 1.05 -7.49 -10.44
N ASP A 63 1.82 -8.56 -10.26
CA ASP A 63 2.74 -8.67 -9.12
C ASP A 63 4.12 -8.04 -9.44
N LYS A 64 5.01 -8.06 -8.46
CA LYS A 64 6.39 -7.55 -8.59
C LYS A 64 7.25 -8.30 -9.61
N PHE A 65 6.83 -9.47 -10.04
CA PHE A 65 7.53 -10.29 -11.05
C PHE A 65 6.95 -10.09 -12.46
N GLY A 66 5.90 -9.27 -12.60
CA GLY A 66 5.24 -8.99 -13.87
C GLY A 66 4.16 -9.99 -14.26
N LYS A 67 3.80 -10.95 -13.40
CA LYS A 67 2.65 -11.82 -13.62
C LYS A 67 1.37 -11.00 -13.57
N VAL A 68 0.60 -11.03 -14.64
CA VAL A 68 -0.68 -10.32 -14.76
C VAL A 68 -1.80 -11.16 -14.15
N TYR A 69 -2.55 -10.56 -13.23
CA TYR A 69 -3.73 -11.13 -12.58
C TYR A 69 -5.02 -10.66 -13.23
N ALA A 70 -5.07 -9.40 -13.65
CA ALA A 70 -6.21 -8.85 -14.38
C ALA A 70 -5.75 -7.74 -15.32
N HIS A 71 -6.47 -7.57 -16.43
CA HIS A 71 -6.30 -6.43 -17.33
C HIS A 71 -7.61 -6.17 -18.08
N GLY A 72 -7.80 -4.95 -18.55
CA GLY A 72 -9.01 -4.63 -19.29
C GLY A 72 -9.13 -3.15 -19.64
N THR A 73 -10.29 -2.80 -20.13
CA THR A 73 -10.68 -1.43 -20.43
C THR A 73 -11.62 -0.93 -19.35
N VAL A 74 -11.30 0.20 -18.72
CA VAL A 74 -12.19 0.90 -17.78
C VAL A 74 -13.34 1.55 -18.55
N GLY A 75 -13.00 2.26 -19.63
CA GLY A 75 -13.98 2.93 -20.50
C GLY A 75 -13.32 3.73 -21.61
N THR A 76 -14.16 4.29 -22.48
CA THR A 76 -13.76 5.26 -23.51
C THR A 76 -14.64 6.49 -23.37
N HIS A 77 -14.04 7.65 -23.11
CA HIS A 77 -14.76 8.86 -22.73
C HIS A 77 -14.27 10.09 -23.48
N HIS A 78 -15.15 11.06 -23.64
CA HIS A 78 -14.76 12.44 -23.82
C HIS A 78 -14.40 13.01 -22.45
N ILE A 79 -13.18 13.44 -22.24
CA ILE A 79 -12.69 13.98 -20.97
C ILE A 79 -12.55 15.50 -21.12
N PRO A 80 -13.43 16.29 -20.50
CA PRO A 80 -13.36 17.75 -20.55
C PRO A 80 -12.17 18.25 -19.71
N ILE A 81 -11.80 19.51 -19.95
CA ILE A 81 -10.88 20.20 -19.03
C ILE A 81 -11.60 20.39 -17.70
N GLY A 82 -10.98 19.93 -16.62
CA GLY A 82 -11.56 20.04 -15.29
C GLY A 82 -11.08 18.94 -14.34
N ASN A 83 -11.73 18.89 -13.19
CA ASN A 83 -11.32 18.09 -12.06
C ASN A 83 -12.27 16.92 -11.82
N LEU A 84 -11.72 15.78 -11.42
CA LEU A 84 -12.43 14.60 -10.91
C LEU A 84 -13.53 14.05 -11.85
N TYR A 85 -13.21 13.90 -13.13
CA TYR A 85 -14.10 13.23 -14.07
C TYR A 85 -14.04 11.71 -13.87
N SER A 86 -15.21 11.07 -13.67
CA SER A 86 -15.29 9.62 -13.47
C SER A 86 -15.09 8.86 -14.79
N LEU A 87 -14.26 7.84 -14.76
CA LEU A 87 -13.94 6.96 -15.89
C LEU A 87 -14.58 5.56 -15.77
N GLY A 88 -15.10 5.20 -14.59
CA GLY A 88 -15.62 3.88 -14.28
C GLY A 88 -14.91 3.23 -13.11
N SER A 89 -15.00 1.91 -12.99
CA SER A 89 -14.38 1.14 -11.91
C SER A 89 -13.58 -0.05 -12.41
N VAL A 90 -12.71 -0.54 -11.54
CA VAL A 90 -11.98 -1.80 -11.70
C VAL A 90 -12.35 -2.71 -10.55
N ASP A 91 -12.83 -3.91 -10.88
CA ASP A 91 -13.17 -4.95 -9.95
C ASP A 91 -12.37 -6.22 -10.25
N MET A 92 -11.84 -6.89 -9.22
CA MET A 92 -11.14 -8.16 -9.36
C MET A 92 -11.42 -9.05 -8.16
N THR A 93 -11.89 -10.28 -8.39
CA THR A 93 -11.90 -11.29 -7.32
C THR A 93 -10.47 -11.66 -6.95
N LEU A 94 -10.23 -11.80 -5.66
CA LEU A 94 -8.92 -12.16 -5.11
C LEU A 94 -8.80 -13.65 -4.82
N GLU A 95 -9.83 -14.42 -5.13
CA GLU A 95 -9.85 -15.87 -4.96
C GLU A 95 -8.71 -16.53 -5.75
N GLY A 96 -8.06 -17.52 -5.14
CA GLY A 96 -6.91 -18.22 -5.74
C GLY A 96 -5.55 -17.54 -5.50
N ILE A 97 -5.51 -16.43 -4.75
CA ILE A 97 -4.27 -15.85 -4.26
C ILE A 97 -3.98 -16.41 -2.87
N ASP A 98 -3.40 -17.62 -2.82
CA ASP A 98 -3.26 -18.40 -1.58
C ASP A 98 -1.98 -18.10 -0.79
N THR A 99 -1.14 -17.22 -1.29
CA THR A 99 0.08 -16.75 -0.61
C THR A 99 0.09 -15.22 -0.53
N PRO A 100 0.70 -14.64 0.51
CA PRO A 100 0.83 -13.19 0.60
C PRO A 100 1.44 -12.58 -0.65
N GLN A 101 0.74 -11.62 -1.26
CA GLN A 101 1.14 -10.97 -2.50
C GLN A 101 1.01 -9.45 -2.39
N LYS A 102 2.01 -8.74 -2.89
CA LYS A 102 1.91 -7.34 -3.23
C LYS A 102 1.53 -7.24 -4.70
N LEU A 103 0.40 -6.61 -4.98
CA LEU A 103 -0.10 -6.36 -6.32
C LEU A 103 -0.05 -4.86 -6.62
N ASN A 104 0.05 -4.53 -7.90
CA ASN A 104 0.07 -3.16 -8.37
C ASN A 104 -1.02 -2.98 -9.43
N LEU A 105 -1.94 -2.06 -9.18
CA LEU A 105 -2.89 -1.56 -10.16
C LEU A 105 -2.22 -0.44 -10.95
N GLU A 106 -2.01 -0.61 -12.23
CA GLU A 106 -1.61 0.43 -13.17
C GLU A 106 -2.78 0.81 -14.05
N VAL A 107 -3.06 2.11 -14.18
CA VAL A 107 -4.10 2.67 -15.05
C VAL A 107 -3.46 3.67 -15.99
N ARG A 108 -3.85 3.64 -17.28
CA ARG A 108 -3.33 4.56 -18.30
C ARG A 108 -4.40 4.93 -19.30
N ILE A 109 -4.26 6.10 -19.92
CA ILE A 109 -5.03 6.52 -21.07
C ILE A 109 -4.20 6.25 -22.32
N GLU A 110 -4.74 5.45 -23.24
CA GLU A 110 -4.05 5.16 -24.51
C GLU A 110 -3.88 6.43 -25.36
N GLY A 111 -2.73 6.59 -25.97
CA GLY A 111 -2.44 7.72 -26.87
C GLY A 111 -2.00 9.01 -26.15
N CYS A 112 -1.85 8.99 -24.81
CA CYS A 112 -1.24 10.08 -24.06
C CYS A 112 -0.33 9.57 -22.94
N ASP A 113 0.44 10.47 -22.31
CA ASP A 113 1.42 10.11 -21.26
C ASP A 113 0.78 9.91 -19.87
N ALA A 114 -0.56 9.96 -19.78
CA ALA A 114 -1.25 9.80 -18.50
C ALA A 114 -1.22 8.35 -18.06
N VAL A 115 -0.44 8.08 -17.02
CA VAL A 115 -0.33 6.80 -16.32
C VAL A 115 -0.17 7.03 -14.84
N ASN A 116 -0.81 6.21 -14.02
CA ASN A 116 -0.60 6.20 -12.57
C ASN A 116 -0.78 4.79 -12.02
N ASP A 117 -0.25 4.53 -10.82
CA ASP A 117 -0.29 3.21 -10.24
C ASP A 117 -0.39 3.23 -8.71
N TRP A 118 -0.93 2.15 -8.15
CA TRP A 118 -1.15 1.98 -6.72
C TRP A 118 -0.87 0.55 -6.30
N ASP A 119 -0.14 0.40 -5.22
CA ASP A 119 0.12 -0.90 -4.60
C ASP A 119 -0.99 -1.28 -3.62
N PHE A 120 -1.33 -2.56 -3.58
CA PHE A 120 -2.19 -3.14 -2.55
C PHE A 120 -1.71 -4.56 -2.22
N TRP A 121 -2.13 -5.06 -1.07
CA TRP A 121 -1.66 -6.34 -0.54
C TRP A 121 -2.81 -7.30 -0.33
N VAL A 122 -2.59 -8.56 -0.71
CA VAL A 122 -3.55 -9.65 -0.55
C VAL A 122 -2.94 -10.73 0.33
N TYR A 123 -3.69 -11.16 1.32
CA TYR A 123 -3.31 -12.21 2.25
C TYR A 123 -4.35 -13.33 2.25
N PRO A 124 -3.97 -14.61 2.53
CA PRO A 124 -4.93 -15.67 2.74
C PRO A 124 -5.92 -15.32 3.86
N ALA A 125 -7.22 -15.54 3.61
CA ALA A 125 -8.26 -15.33 4.62
C ALA A 125 -8.15 -16.35 5.77
N GLN A 126 -7.59 -17.52 5.48
CA GLN A 126 -7.33 -18.56 6.45
C GLN A 126 -5.86 -18.95 6.39
N VAL A 127 -5.23 -18.95 7.54
CA VAL A 127 -3.84 -19.38 7.70
C VAL A 127 -3.85 -20.58 8.65
N GLU A 128 -3.33 -21.71 8.19
CA GLU A 128 -3.09 -22.82 9.09
C GLU A 128 -2.01 -22.42 10.10
N LEU A 129 -2.40 -22.44 11.37
CA LEU A 129 -1.45 -22.24 12.46
C LEU A 129 -0.63 -23.52 12.61
N VAL A 130 0.50 -23.57 11.95
CA VAL A 130 1.49 -24.61 12.19
C VAL A 130 2.04 -24.39 13.60
N GLN A 131 1.76 -25.32 14.52
CA GLN A 131 2.47 -25.35 15.79
C GLN A 131 3.92 -25.73 15.50
N GLY A 132 4.74 -24.70 15.33
CA GLY A 132 6.19 -24.87 15.18
C GLY A 132 6.86 -25.08 16.53
N THR A 133 8.19 -25.10 16.53
CA THR A 133 9.05 -25.25 17.72
C THR A 133 9.10 -23.99 18.60
N VAL A 134 8.24 -22.99 18.32
CA VAL A 134 8.20 -21.72 19.07
C VAL A 134 7.24 -21.86 20.24
N TYR A 135 7.73 -21.74 21.45
CA TYR A 135 6.88 -21.65 22.64
C TYR A 135 6.24 -20.26 22.73
N THR A 136 4.90 -20.23 22.72
CA THR A 136 4.15 -18.97 22.80
C THR A 136 3.59 -18.79 24.21
N THR A 137 3.83 -17.63 24.81
CA THR A 137 3.35 -17.23 26.12
C THR A 137 3.04 -15.74 26.17
N ASP A 138 2.35 -15.29 27.19
CA ASP A 138 2.05 -13.86 27.41
C ASP A 138 2.94 -13.22 28.51
N THR A 139 3.78 -14.03 29.14
CA THR A 139 4.75 -13.60 30.19
C THR A 139 6.04 -14.37 30.04
N LEU A 140 7.13 -13.81 30.54
CA LEU A 140 8.41 -14.53 30.67
C LEU A 140 8.36 -15.47 31.87
N ASP A 141 7.73 -16.61 31.71
CA ASP A 141 7.59 -17.63 32.75
C ASP A 141 8.79 -18.58 32.83
N ALA A 142 8.80 -19.47 33.83
CA ALA A 142 9.87 -20.43 34.04
C ALA A 142 10.07 -21.40 32.84
N LYS A 143 8.97 -21.74 32.14
CA LYS A 143 9.02 -22.59 30.94
C LYS A 143 9.65 -21.84 29.76
N ALA A 144 9.31 -20.56 29.57
CA ALA A 144 9.94 -19.72 28.58
C ALA A 144 11.46 -19.61 28.81
N LEU A 145 11.88 -19.42 30.07
CA LEU A 145 13.29 -19.38 30.43
C LEU A 145 14.01 -20.71 30.14
N ALA A 146 13.36 -21.85 30.46
CA ALA A 146 13.93 -23.16 30.16
C ALA A 146 14.10 -23.38 28.64
N VAL A 147 13.07 -23.03 27.83
CA VAL A 147 13.16 -23.12 26.38
C VAL A 147 14.30 -22.27 25.81
N LEU A 148 14.48 -21.04 26.32
CA LEU A 148 15.60 -20.17 25.92
C LEU A 148 16.96 -20.73 26.34
N GLN A 149 17.07 -21.31 27.54
CA GLN A 149 18.31 -21.94 28.02
C GLN A 149 18.69 -23.16 27.16
N ASP A 150 17.71 -23.89 26.65
CA ASP A 150 17.91 -25.03 25.74
C ASP A 150 18.14 -24.58 24.27
N GLY A 151 18.25 -23.27 23.99
CA GLY A 151 18.47 -22.72 22.65
C GLY A 151 17.22 -22.68 21.78
N GLY A 152 16.04 -22.84 22.34
CA GLY A 152 14.76 -22.76 21.65
C GLY A 152 14.27 -21.30 21.44
N ASN A 153 13.15 -21.16 20.73
CA ASN A 153 12.55 -19.87 20.45
C ASN A 153 11.28 -19.64 21.30
N VAL A 154 11.12 -18.42 21.81
CA VAL A 154 9.95 -18.01 22.59
C VAL A 154 9.34 -16.77 21.96
N LEU A 155 8.01 -16.82 21.72
CA LEU A 155 7.21 -15.65 21.32
C LEU A 155 6.41 -15.17 22.54
N ILE A 156 6.66 -13.95 22.97
CA ILE A 156 5.93 -13.34 24.10
C ILE A 156 4.90 -12.34 23.55
N THR A 157 3.62 -12.66 23.71
CA THR A 157 2.50 -11.80 23.32
C THR A 157 2.08 -10.94 24.53
N ALA A 158 2.90 -9.93 24.87
CA ALA A 158 2.76 -9.11 26.07
C ALA A 158 1.81 -7.91 25.93
N ALA A 159 0.88 -7.93 24.97
CA ALA A 159 -0.06 -6.83 24.75
C ALA A 159 -0.84 -6.51 26.04
N GLY A 160 -0.79 -5.25 26.46
CA GLY A 160 -1.43 -4.77 27.69
C GLY A 160 -0.74 -5.13 29.00
N LYS A 161 0.29 -5.98 29.00
CA LYS A 161 1.03 -6.41 30.20
C LYS A 161 2.33 -5.63 30.47
N ILE A 162 2.78 -4.84 29.50
CA ILE A 162 3.98 -3.99 29.66
C ILE A 162 3.63 -2.85 30.63
N GLN A 163 4.38 -2.75 31.73
CA GLN A 163 4.10 -1.76 32.78
C GLN A 163 4.79 -0.43 32.53
N TYR A 164 6.00 -0.45 31.96
CA TYR A 164 6.80 0.75 31.71
C TYR A 164 6.63 1.23 30.27
N GLY A 165 6.71 2.54 30.05
CA GLY A 165 6.59 3.15 28.73
C GLY A 165 5.16 3.41 28.27
N LYS A 166 4.14 3.13 29.09
CA LYS A 166 2.72 3.42 28.77
C LYS A 166 2.43 4.91 28.61
N GLU A 167 3.24 5.76 29.21
CA GLU A 167 3.19 7.21 29.11
C GLU A 167 3.72 7.71 27.77
N VAL A 168 4.51 6.91 27.07
CA VAL A 168 5.02 7.23 25.74
C VAL A 168 4.05 6.72 24.69
N LYS A 169 3.12 7.57 24.29
CA LYS A 169 2.19 7.26 23.20
C LYS A 169 2.85 7.59 21.88
N GLN A 170 2.94 6.61 20.99
CA GLN A 170 3.35 6.82 19.61
C GLN A 170 2.15 6.86 18.70
N TYR A 171 2.13 7.84 17.80
CA TYR A 171 1.08 8.01 16.82
C TYR A 171 1.70 7.91 15.42
N PHE A 172 1.05 7.13 14.55
CA PHE A 172 1.37 7.10 13.13
C PHE A 172 0.52 8.18 12.44
N THR A 173 1.06 9.38 12.36
CA THR A 173 0.37 10.50 11.70
C THR A 173 1.20 11.00 10.52
N PRO A 174 0.56 11.41 9.43
CA PRO A 174 1.26 12.12 8.37
C PRO A 174 1.95 13.36 8.95
N VAL A 175 3.24 13.49 8.76
CA VAL A 175 4.00 14.66 9.20
C VAL A 175 4.12 15.61 8.01
N PHE A 176 3.36 16.69 8.05
CA PHE A 176 3.37 17.69 6.98
C PHE A 176 4.58 18.63 7.05
N TRP A 177 5.03 18.96 8.29
CA TRP A 177 6.11 19.93 8.52
C TRP A 177 7.23 19.35 9.37
N ASN A 178 8.29 20.13 9.48
CA ASN A 178 9.35 19.84 10.41
C ASN A 178 8.80 19.75 11.85
N THR A 179 8.93 18.59 12.45
CA THR A 179 8.44 18.29 13.81
C THR A 179 9.05 19.20 14.88
N SER A 180 10.22 19.78 14.64
CA SER A 180 10.88 20.71 15.54
C SER A 180 10.06 22.00 15.76
N TRP A 181 9.29 22.44 14.79
CA TRP A 181 8.39 23.60 14.92
C TRP A 181 7.26 23.36 15.90
N PHE A 182 6.83 22.12 16.05
CA PHE A 182 5.81 21.69 17.01
C PHE A 182 6.41 21.13 18.30
N LYS A 183 7.71 21.43 18.56
CA LYS A 183 8.44 20.97 19.75
C LYS A 183 8.41 19.46 19.91
N MET A 184 8.35 18.70 18.81
CA MET A 184 8.29 17.23 18.80
C MET A 184 7.14 16.66 19.65
N ARG A 185 6.02 17.35 19.75
CA ARG A 185 4.89 16.94 20.59
C ARG A 185 3.56 16.96 19.84
N PRO A 186 2.73 15.91 19.96
CA PRO A 186 3.07 14.63 20.60
C PRO A 186 4.16 13.89 19.81
N PRO A 187 4.92 13.00 20.43
CA PRO A 187 5.84 12.13 19.71
C PRO A 187 5.07 11.34 18.66
N HIS A 188 5.51 11.41 17.42
CA HIS A 188 4.89 10.69 16.32
C HIS A 188 5.95 10.18 15.36
N THR A 189 5.60 9.17 14.61
CA THR A 189 6.47 8.54 13.61
C THR A 189 5.72 8.44 12.29
N THR A 190 6.46 8.45 11.20
CA THR A 190 5.93 8.28 9.84
C THR A 190 5.68 6.81 9.48
N GLY A 191 6.15 5.87 10.30
CA GLY A 191 5.96 4.45 10.09
C GLY A 191 6.93 3.60 10.91
N ILE A 192 6.85 2.30 10.72
CA ILE A 192 7.76 1.31 11.28
C ILE A 192 8.77 0.92 10.19
N PHE A 193 10.05 0.94 10.52
CA PHE A 193 11.07 0.42 9.63
C PHE A 193 11.07 -1.10 9.69
N LEU A 194 10.80 -1.74 8.56
CA LEU A 194 10.70 -3.19 8.45
C LEU A 194 11.79 -3.73 7.52
N ASN A 195 12.27 -4.92 7.81
CA ASN A 195 13.04 -5.69 6.85
C ASN A 195 12.06 -6.47 5.95
N GLU A 196 11.78 -5.95 4.76
CA GLU A 196 10.85 -6.55 3.80
C GLU A 196 11.28 -7.94 3.29
N TYR A 197 12.52 -8.32 3.53
CA TYR A 197 13.09 -9.60 3.11
C TYR A 197 13.13 -10.63 4.25
N HIS A 198 12.68 -10.25 5.45
CA HIS A 198 12.61 -11.18 6.57
C HIS A 198 11.45 -12.16 6.34
N PRO A 199 11.65 -13.46 6.58
CA PRO A 199 10.63 -14.49 6.31
C PRO A 199 9.43 -14.46 7.27
N LEU A 200 9.44 -13.61 8.31
CA LEU A 200 8.32 -13.39 9.23
C LEU A 200 7.57 -12.14 8.87
#